data_d6b98945ac302b1c4be2aee3d53135c7
#
_entry.id   d6b98945ac302b1c4be2aee3d53135c7
#
_cell.length_a   1.000
_cell.length_b   1.000
_cell.length_c   1.000
_cell.angle_alpha   90.00
_cell.angle_beta   90.00
_cell.angle_gamma   90.00
#
_symmetry.space_group_name_H-M   'P 1'
#
loop_
_entity.id
_entity.type
_entity.pdbx_description
1 polymer ?
#
loop_
_entity_poly.entity_id
_entity_poly.type
_entity_poly.pdbx_seq_one_letter_code
_entity_poly.pdbx_strand_id
1 'polypeptide(L)'
;EIFQISKRINLVIFGRGTVGGTLIEQIFQARADILKRRNINLQIVAIANSKEVVFNHKGISPADYTAFDTLKVPYQISELIAQVQQHHLENLIAIDVTASKAFVENYLPLVENGFDLVSANKIANTIGYPFYKKLRETLTQYKKQYLYETNVGAGLPLIDTIKLLHHSGENITR
;
A
#
# COMPACT_ATOMS: atom_id res chain seq x y z
N GLU A 1 -31.40 15.79 -1.68
CA GLU A 1 -30.08 15.63 -2.28
C GLU A 1 -29.24 14.66 -1.47
N ILE A 2 -28.70 13.67 -2.15
CA ILE A 2 -27.94 12.62 -1.48
C ILE A 2 -26.44 12.88 -1.68
N PHE A 3 -25.73 13.04 -0.57
CA PHE A 3 -24.28 13.14 -0.62
C PHE A 3 -23.67 11.74 -0.59
N GLN A 4 -22.94 11.40 -1.62
CA GLN A 4 -22.16 10.17 -1.60
C GLN A 4 -20.80 10.48 -0.97
N ILE A 5 -20.55 9.85 0.17
CA ILE A 5 -19.25 9.94 0.82
C ILE A 5 -18.34 8.94 0.14
N SER A 6 -17.28 9.44 -0.46
CA SER A 6 -16.29 8.56 -1.08
C SER A 6 -15.56 7.76 0.01
N LYS A 7 -15.24 6.51 -0.29
CA LYS A 7 -14.42 5.71 0.59
C LYS A 7 -12.96 6.00 0.30
N ARG A 8 -12.24 6.42 1.33
CA ARG A 8 -10.82 6.70 1.21
C ARG A 8 -10.02 5.44 1.43
N ILE A 9 -9.11 5.15 0.51
CA ILE A 9 -8.13 4.06 0.63
C ILE A 9 -6.75 4.69 0.72
N ASN A 10 -6.00 4.30 1.73
CA ASN A 10 -4.69 4.87 2.01
C ASN A 10 -3.59 3.89 1.62
N LEU A 11 -2.73 4.31 0.71
CA LEU A 11 -1.65 3.49 0.18
C LEU A 11 -0.33 3.91 0.80
N VAL A 12 0.44 2.92 1.22
CA VAL A 12 1.83 3.10 1.65
C VAL A 12 2.70 2.31 0.69
N ILE A 13 3.55 2.98 -0.06
CA ILE A 13 4.33 2.36 -1.14
C ILE A 13 5.77 2.23 -0.70
N PHE A 14 6.27 1.00 -0.70
CA PHE A 14 7.65 0.68 -0.37
C PHE A 14 8.40 0.35 -1.65
N GLY A 15 9.34 1.21 -2.01
CA GLY A 15 10.11 1.13 -3.25
C GLY A 15 9.73 2.22 -4.22
N ARG A 16 10.74 2.97 -4.70
CA ARG A 16 10.52 4.03 -5.68
C ARG A 16 11.53 3.96 -6.82
N GLY A 17 11.97 2.74 -7.12
CA GLY A 17 12.77 2.48 -8.30
C GLY A 17 11.91 2.54 -9.56
N THR A 18 12.35 1.89 -10.63
CA THR A 18 11.64 1.93 -11.91
C THR A 18 10.19 1.46 -11.77
N VAL A 19 9.98 0.32 -11.12
CA VAL A 19 8.63 -0.24 -10.95
C VAL A 19 7.79 0.63 -10.04
N GLY A 20 8.34 1.02 -8.89
CA GLY A 20 7.61 1.86 -7.94
C GLY A 20 7.28 3.23 -8.50
N GLY A 21 8.21 3.85 -9.20
CA GLY A 21 7.97 5.15 -9.82
C GLY A 21 6.88 5.09 -10.88
N THR A 22 6.87 4.06 -11.70
CA THR A 22 5.82 3.87 -12.70
C THR A 22 4.46 3.70 -12.03
N LEU A 23 4.39 2.89 -10.99
CA LEU A 23 3.15 2.68 -10.24
C LEU A 23 2.63 3.99 -9.65
N ILE A 24 3.51 4.76 -9.01
CA ILE A 24 3.13 6.02 -8.36
C ILE A 24 2.53 6.97 -9.40
N GLU A 25 3.16 7.11 -10.55
CA GLU A 25 2.65 7.96 -11.61
C GLU A 25 1.31 7.51 -12.14
N GLN A 26 1.13 6.20 -12.30
CA GLN A 26 -0.14 5.64 -12.75
C GLN A 26 -1.27 5.90 -11.75
N ILE A 27 -0.98 5.80 -10.46
CA ILE A 27 -1.96 6.12 -9.42
C ILE A 27 -2.36 7.58 -9.52
N PHE A 28 -1.40 8.49 -9.65
CA PHE A 28 -1.71 9.91 -9.80
C PHE A 28 -2.59 10.19 -11.01
N GLN A 29 -2.33 9.52 -12.12
CA GLN A 29 -3.12 9.72 -13.35
C GLN A 29 -4.53 9.13 -13.24
N ALA A 30 -4.66 8.00 -12.54
CA ALA A 30 -5.92 7.24 -12.51
C ALA A 30 -6.86 7.68 -11.39
N ARG A 31 -6.36 8.32 -10.33
CA ARG A 31 -7.16 8.54 -9.12
C ARG A 31 -8.39 9.40 -9.31
N ALA A 32 -8.34 10.41 -10.19
CA ALA A 32 -9.50 11.25 -10.46
C ALA A 32 -10.62 10.46 -11.13
N ASP A 33 -10.27 9.59 -12.07
CA ASP A 33 -11.22 8.74 -12.77
C ASP A 33 -11.81 7.68 -11.82
N ILE A 34 -10.98 7.11 -10.96
CA ILE A 34 -11.42 6.14 -9.96
C ILE A 34 -12.42 6.79 -8.99
N LEU A 35 -12.14 8.01 -8.55
CA LEU A 35 -13.06 8.74 -7.69
C LEU A 35 -14.39 8.98 -8.39
N LYS A 36 -14.36 9.39 -9.63
CA LYS A 36 -15.57 9.69 -10.39
C LYS A 36 -16.40 8.44 -10.67
N ARG A 37 -15.76 7.35 -11.08
CA ARG A 37 -16.45 6.14 -11.54
C ARG A 37 -16.81 5.18 -10.41
N ARG A 38 -15.98 5.11 -9.37
CA ARG A 38 -16.11 4.11 -8.31
C ARG A 38 -16.38 4.71 -6.94
N ASN A 39 -16.33 6.02 -6.84
CA ASN A 39 -16.47 6.73 -5.57
C ASN A 39 -15.42 6.28 -4.53
N ILE A 40 -14.22 5.96 -5.01
CA ILE A 40 -13.08 5.59 -4.17
C ILE A 40 -12.05 6.71 -4.25
N ASN A 41 -11.72 7.28 -3.10
CA ASN A 41 -10.68 8.29 -2.97
C ASN A 41 -9.36 7.60 -2.65
N LEU A 42 -8.54 7.42 -3.67
CA LEU A 42 -7.28 6.70 -3.56
C LEU A 42 -6.18 7.70 -3.24
N GLN A 43 -5.58 7.58 -2.05
CA GLN A 43 -4.54 8.50 -1.60
C GLN A 43 -3.26 7.74 -1.29
N ILE A 44 -2.13 8.28 -1.73
CA ILE A 44 -0.83 7.78 -1.32
C ILE A 44 -0.42 8.59 -0.10
N VAL A 45 -0.31 7.96 1.06
CA VAL A 45 0.05 8.67 2.30
C VAL A 45 1.53 8.54 2.64
N ALA A 46 2.22 7.55 2.10
CA ALA A 46 3.66 7.39 2.31
C ALA A 46 4.31 6.75 1.11
N ILE A 47 5.50 7.24 0.79
CA ILE A 47 6.39 6.65 -0.22
C ILE A 47 7.74 6.50 0.45
N ALA A 48 8.28 5.28 0.44
CA ALA A 48 9.51 4.96 1.15
C ALA A 48 10.52 4.26 0.24
N ASN A 49 11.78 4.54 0.48
CA ASN A 49 12.88 3.70 0.03
C ASN A 49 13.35 2.84 1.22
N SER A 50 14.54 2.24 1.13
CA SER A 50 15.02 1.36 2.20
C SER A 50 15.34 2.08 3.50
N LYS A 51 15.54 3.39 3.48
CA LYS A 51 16.03 4.16 4.63
C LYS A 51 15.16 5.36 4.97
N GLU A 52 14.45 5.90 4.00
CA GLU A 52 13.79 7.20 4.13
C GLU A 52 12.38 7.14 3.60
N VAL A 53 11.55 8.04 4.11
CA VAL A 53 10.13 8.09 3.77
C VAL A 53 9.67 9.54 3.63
N VAL A 54 8.72 9.76 2.73
CA VAL A 54 7.89 10.96 2.73
C VAL A 54 6.50 10.52 3.18
N PHE A 55 5.99 11.14 4.22
CA PHE A 55 4.68 10.84 4.77
C PHE A 55 3.83 12.09 4.79
N ASN A 56 2.59 11.98 4.35
CA ASN A 56 1.60 13.05 4.46
C ASN A 56 0.22 12.41 4.67
N HIS A 57 -0.32 12.55 5.88
CA HIS A 57 -1.61 11.94 6.20
C HIS A 57 -2.77 12.45 5.34
N LYS A 58 -2.63 13.62 4.75
CA LYS A 58 -3.65 14.17 3.83
C LYS A 58 -3.51 13.64 2.41
N GLY A 59 -2.42 12.96 2.12
CA GLY A 59 -2.12 12.45 0.79
C GLY A 59 -0.95 13.19 0.17
N ILE A 60 -0.06 12.43 -0.44
CA ILE A 60 1.10 12.97 -1.14
C ILE A 60 0.64 13.44 -2.52
N SER A 61 0.97 14.68 -2.86
CA SER A 61 0.68 15.25 -4.19
C SER A 61 1.79 14.89 -5.18
N PRO A 62 1.55 15.03 -6.50
CA PRO A 62 2.62 14.89 -7.48
C PRO A 62 3.81 15.83 -7.19
N ALA A 63 3.55 17.05 -6.70
CA ALA A 63 4.61 17.99 -6.34
C ALA A 63 5.44 17.46 -5.17
N ASP A 64 4.80 16.88 -4.15
CA ASP A 64 5.50 16.26 -3.02
C ASP A 64 6.36 15.10 -3.49
N TYR A 65 5.87 14.30 -4.41
CA TYR A 65 6.65 13.19 -4.94
C TYR A 65 7.86 13.68 -5.72
N THR A 66 7.70 14.72 -6.52
CA THR A 66 8.82 15.35 -7.23
C THR A 66 9.86 15.87 -6.26
N ALA A 67 9.44 16.38 -5.10
CA ALA A 67 10.32 16.92 -4.06
C ALA A 67 10.78 15.85 -3.06
N PHE A 68 10.69 14.57 -3.40
CA PHE A 68 11.01 13.48 -2.47
C PHE A 68 12.36 13.68 -1.79
N ASP A 69 13.40 13.99 -2.56
CA ASP A 69 14.75 14.12 -2.00
C ASP A 69 14.90 15.30 -1.03
N THR A 70 14.02 16.28 -1.13
CA THR A 70 13.98 17.39 -0.20
C THR A 70 13.16 17.08 1.06
N LEU A 71 12.06 16.35 0.89
CA LEU A 71 11.09 16.10 1.97
C LEU A 71 11.37 14.83 2.77
N LYS A 72 12.17 13.92 2.26
CA LYS A 72 12.40 12.61 2.88
C LYS A 72 13.04 12.75 4.25
N VAL A 73 12.67 11.84 5.15
CA VAL A 73 13.24 11.72 6.48
C VAL A 73 13.57 10.27 6.77
N PRO A 74 14.58 9.99 7.59
CA PRO A 74 14.87 8.62 8.02
C PRO A 74 13.68 8.02 8.75
N TYR A 75 13.46 6.70 8.62
CA TYR A 75 12.37 6.04 9.31
C TYR A 75 12.71 4.59 9.63
N GLN A 76 11.92 4.04 10.55
CA GLN A 76 11.80 2.62 10.78
C GLN A 76 10.34 2.25 10.60
N ILE A 77 10.06 0.97 10.27
CA ILE A 77 8.70 0.53 9.97
C ILE A 77 7.75 0.78 11.15
N SER A 78 8.24 0.57 12.37
CA SER A 78 7.44 0.80 13.58
C SER A 78 7.03 2.27 13.72
N GLU A 79 7.92 3.18 13.36
CA GLU A 79 7.64 4.61 13.41
C GLU A 79 6.60 5.02 12.38
N LEU A 80 6.71 4.47 11.18
CA LEU A 80 5.75 4.75 10.11
C LEU A 80 4.38 4.24 10.48
N ILE A 81 4.29 3.01 11.00
CA ILE A 81 3.04 2.43 11.47
C ILE A 81 2.43 3.31 12.58
N ALA A 82 3.26 3.78 13.52
CA ALA A 82 2.78 4.64 14.60
C ALA A 82 2.20 5.97 14.06
N GLN A 83 2.83 6.55 13.05
CA GLN A 83 2.31 7.78 12.43
C GLN A 83 0.97 7.55 11.76
N VAL A 84 0.83 6.44 11.05
CA VAL A 84 -0.42 6.07 10.41
C VAL A 84 -1.54 5.94 11.44
N GLN A 85 -1.25 5.28 12.56
CA GLN A 85 -2.21 5.09 13.64
C GLN A 85 -2.54 6.40 14.36
N GLN A 86 -1.56 7.25 14.55
CA GLN A 86 -1.76 8.55 15.19
C GLN A 86 -2.75 9.42 14.43
N HIS A 87 -2.75 9.33 13.10
CA HIS A 87 -3.67 10.08 12.26
C HIS A 87 -4.98 9.33 11.99
N HIS A 88 -5.20 8.19 12.64
CA HIS A 88 -6.42 7.39 12.52
C HIS A 88 -6.76 7.02 11.07
N LEU A 89 -5.75 6.73 10.27
CA LEU A 89 -5.96 6.34 8.88
C LEU A 89 -6.52 4.93 8.80
N GLU A 90 -7.52 4.73 7.97
CA GLU A 90 -8.18 3.45 7.77
C GLU A 90 -7.99 2.97 6.34
N ASN A 91 -8.44 1.75 6.05
CA ASN A 91 -8.34 1.15 4.72
C ASN A 91 -6.92 1.23 4.18
N LEU A 92 -6.02 0.62 4.94
CA LEU A 92 -4.58 0.69 4.69
C LEU A 92 -4.13 -0.45 3.79
N ILE A 93 -3.39 -0.11 2.74
CA ILE A 93 -2.77 -1.09 1.87
C ILE A 93 -1.28 -0.77 1.78
N ALA A 94 -0.46 -1.74 2.13
CA ALA A 94 0.98 -1.65 1.95
C ALA A 94 1.34 -2.31 0.63
N ILE A 95 2.07 -1.60 -0.21
CA ILE A 95 2.47 -2.08 -1.54
C ILE A 95 3.98 -2.24 -1.55
N ASP A 96 4.44 -3.48 -1.69
CA ASP A 96 5.85 -3.80 -1.76
C ASP A 96 6.28 -3.93 -3.21
N VAL A 97 6.96 -2.90 -3.71
CA VAL A 97 7.58 -2.90 -5.04
C VAL A 97 9.11 -2.84 -4.91
N THR A 98 9.63 -3.36 -3.80
CA THR A 98 11.06 -3.50 -3.60
C THR A 98 11.58 -4.78 -4.24
N ALA A 99 12.90 -4.92 -4.29
CA ALA A 99 13.56 -6.19 -4.62
C ALA A 99 14.34 -6.69 -3.40
N SER A 100 13.79 -6.47 -2.22
CA SER A 100 14.49 -6.71 -0.95
C SER A 100 13.93 -7.93 -0.24
N LYS A 101 14.79 -8.92 0.01
CA LYS A 101 14.43 -10.07 0.84
C LYS A 101 14.16 -9.63 2.27
N ALA A 102 14.96 -8.70 2.78
CA ALA A 102 14.82 -8.22 4.16
C ALA A 102 13.49 -7.51 4.38
N PHE A 103 12.95 -6.85 3.36
CA PHE A 103 11.68 -6.13 3.51
C PHE A 103 10.51 -7.07 3.83
N VAL A 104 10.56 -8.30 3.34
CA VAL A 104 9.46 -9.26 3.54
C VAL A 104 9.19 -9.53 5.00
N GLU A 105 10.21 -9.38 5.86
CA GLU A 105 10.04 -9.52 7.31
C GLU A 105 9.07 -8.50 7.89
N ASN A 106 8.86 -7.39 7.20
CA ASN A 106 7.92 -6.34 7.64
C ASN A 106 6.46 -6.70 7.35
N TYR A 107 6.19 -7.74 6.59
CA TYR A 107 4.82 -8.13 6.26
C TYR A 107 4.01 -8.46 7.51
N LEU A 108 4.60 -9.17 8.46
CA LEU A 108 3.88 -9.54 9.68
C LEU A 108 3.46 -8.32 10.51
N PRO A 109 4.37 -7.39 10.86
CA PRO A 109 3.95 -6.18 11.58
C PRO A 109 2.93 -5.35 10.83
N LEU A 110 3.03 -5.27 9.50
CA LEU A 110 2.06 -4.51 8.71
C LEU A 110 0.66 -5.12 8.81
N VAL A 111 0.55 -6.43 8.64
CA VAL A 111 -0.75 -7.12 8.76
C VAL A 111 -1.30 -6.96 10.17
N GLU A 112 -0.47 -7.14 11.18
CA GLU A 112 -0.87 -7.03 12.59
C GLU A 112 -1.37 -5.64 12.95
N ASN A 113 -1.01 -4.63 12.16
CA ASN A 113 -1.40 -3.24 12.39
C ASN A 113 -2.42 -2.74 11.37
N GLY A 114 -3.12 -3.65 10.72
CA GLY A 114 -4.30 -3.30 9.93
C GLY A 114 -4.07 -3.07 8.45
N PHE A 115 -2.94 -3.52 7.91
CA PHE A 115 -2.66 -3.37 6.49
C PHE A 115 -3.01 -4.62 5.71
N ASP A 116 -3.69 -4.44 4.58
CA ASP A 116 -3.65 -5.43 3.51
C ASP A 116 -2.33 -5.29 2.77
N LEU A 117 -1.87 -6.35 2.14
CA LEU A 117 -0.61 -6.38 1.43
C LEU A 117 -0.80 -6.65 -0.06
N VAL A 118 -0.12 -5.87 -0.87
CA VAL A 118 0.05 -6.17 -2.29
C VAL A 118 1.55 -6.20 -2.56
N SER A 119 2.05 -7.28 -3.13
CA SER A 119 3.48 -7.44 -3.38
C SER A 119 3.77 -7.71 -4.85
N ALA A 120 4.74 -7.00 -5.38
CA ALA A 120 5.39 -7.31 -6.64
C ALA A 120 6.82 -7.79 -6.41
N ASN A 121 7.19 -7.99 -5.16
CA ASN A 121 8.54 -8.43 -4.80
C ASN A 121 8.70 -9.91 -5.10
N LYS A 122 9.44 -10.22 -6.15
CA LYS A 122 9.62 -11.60 -6.61
C LYS A 122 10.31 -12.47 -5.56
N ILE A 123 11.11 -11.87 -4.70
CA ILE A 123 11.82 -12.58 -3.66
C ILE A 123 10.85 -13.12 -2.60
N ALA A 124 9.71 -12.46 -2.42
CA ALA A 124 8.70 -12.93 -1.46
C ALA A 124 8.24 -14.36 -1.73
N ASN A 125 8.22 -14.76 -3.00
CA ASN A 125 7.80 -16.12 -3.38
C ASN A 125 8.89 -17.18 -3.08
N THR A 126 10.09 -16.77 -2.76
CA THR A 126 11.20 -17.69 -2.45
C THR A 126 11.39 -17.88 -0.95
N ILE A 127 10.55 -17.24 -0.14
CA ILE A 127 10.62 -17.34 1.32
C ILE A 127 10.16 -18.73 1.74
N GLY A 128 10.83 -19.29 2.75
CA GLY A 128 10.57 -20.64 3.21
C GLY A 128 9.17 -20.85 3.76
N TYR A 129 8.74 -22.11 3.77
CA TYR A 129 7.40 -22.50 4.21
C TYR A 129 7.04 -22.03 5.62
N PRO A 130 7.94 -22.08 6.63
CA PRO A 130 7.58 -21.63 7.98
C PRO A 130 7.11 -20.16 8.03
N PHE A 131 7.78 -19.28 7.28
CA PHE A 131 7.37 -17.88 7.21
C PHE A 131 6.03 -17.74 6.50
N TYR A 132 5.87 -18.45 5.39
CA TYR A 132 4.63 -18.40 4.62
C TYR A 132 3.45 -18.86 5.46
N LYS A 133 3.63 -19.94 6.22
CA LYS A 133 2.58 -20.44 7.10
C LYS A 133 2.20 -19.41 8.15
N LYS A 134 3.20 -18.77 8.77
CA LYS A 134 2.95 -17.75 9.78
C LYS A 134 2.25 -16.54 9.19
N LEU A 135 2.63 -16.12 7.98
CA LEU A 135 1.97 -15.05 7.28
C LEU A 135 0.50 -15.37 7.02
N ARG A 136 0.21 -16.58 6.54
CA ARG A 136 -1.16 -17.00 6.29
C ARG A 136 -2.00 -17.00 7.57
N GLU A 137 -1.45 -17.49 8.65
CA GLU A 137 -2.13 -17.49 9.95
C GLU A 137 -2.40 -16.06 10.43
N THR A 138 -1.43 -15.18 10.28
CA THR A 138 -1.58 -13.77 10.68
C THR A 138 -2.63 -13.06 9.85
N LEU A 139 -2.63 -13.29 8.54
CA LEU A 139 -3.65 -12.73 7.65
C LEU A 139 -5.05 -13.16 8.05
N THR A 140 -5.21 -14.43 8.37
CA THR A 140 -6.50 -14.97 8.82
C THR A 140 -6.92 -14.35 10.15
N GLN A 141 -6.00 -14.25 11.10
CA GLN A 141 -6.27 -13.72 12.43
C GLN A 141 -6.73 -12.26 12.35
N TYR A 142 -6.09 -11.46 11.53
CA TYR A 142 -6.38 -10.02 11.43
C TYR A 142 -7.36 -9.69 10.30
N LYS A 143 -7.85 -10.69 9.59
CA LYS A 143 -8.81 -10.54 8.48
C LYS A 143 -8.29 -9.62 7.38
N LYS A 144 -7.02 -9.82 7.03
CA LYS A 144 -6.36 -9.07 5.97
C LYS A 144 -6.01 -9.98 4.80
N GLN A 145 -5.75 -9.37 3.65
CA GLN A 145 -5.44 -10.10 2.42
C GLN A 145 -4.02 -9.81 1.97
N TYR A 146 -3.44 -10.80 1.32
CA TYR A 146 -2.15 -10.69 0.66
C TYR A 146 -2.31 -11.10 -0.79
N LEU A 147 -2.02 -10.18 -1.70
CA LEU A 147 -2.09 -10.43 -3.13
C LEU A 147 -0.72 -10.20 -3.76
N TYR A 148 -0.32 -11.16 -4.59
CA TYR A 148 0.94 -11.07 -5.31
C TYR A 148 0.65 -10.72 -6.77
N GLU A 149 1.29 -9.67 -7.28
CA GLU A 149 1.08 -9.18 -8.63
C GLU A 149 2.41 -9.09 -9.37
N THR A 150 2.55 -9.86 -10.45
CA THR A 150 3.80 -9.91 -11.22
C THR A 150 3.91 -8.80 -12.26
N ASN A 151 2.79 -8.20 -12.65
CA ASN A 151 2.73 -7.27 -13.78
C ASN A 151 2.53 -5.82 -13.34
N VAL A 152 3.12 -5.46 -12.21
CA VAL A 152 2.99 -4.09 -11.65
C VAL A 152 3.46 -3.04 -12.64
N GLY A 153 4.48 -3.36 -13.45
CA GLY A 153 4.99 -2.43 -14.44
C GLY A 153 3.99 -2.06 -15.54
N ALA A 154 2.94 -2.86 -15.74
CA ALA A 154 1.86 -2.56 -16.67
C ALA A 154 0.77 -1.68 -16.07
N GLY A 155 0.77 -1.47 -14.75
CA GLY A 155 -0.02 -0.46 -14.06
C GLY A 155 -1.47 -0.80 -13.76
N LEU A 156 -2.25 -1.01 -14.77
CA LEU A 156 -3.68 -1.26 -14.62
C LEU A 156 -4.00 -2.48 -13.74
N PRO A 157 -3.28 -3.62 -13.85
CA PRO A 157 -3.57 -4.76 -13.01
C PRO A 157 -3.46 -4.49 -11.51
N LEU A 158 -2.52 -3.65 -11.10
CA LEU A 158 -2.37 -3.34 -9.68
C LEU A 158 -3.51 -2.46 -9.16
N ILE A 159 -3.95 -1.50 -9.96
CA ILE A 159 -5.09 -0.65 -9.60
C ILE A 159 -6.34 -1.51 -9.47
N ASP A 160 -6.55 -2.47 -10.38
CA ASP A 160 -7.66 -3.39 -10.29
C ASP A 160 -7.55 -4.29 -9.05
N THR A 161 -6.34 -4.71 -8.71
CA THR A 161 -6.08 -5.49 -7.49
C THR A 161 -6.47 -4.69 -6.24
N ILE A 162 -6.14 -3.41 -6.18
CA ILE A 162 -6.52 -2.53 -5.08
C ILE A 162 -8.03 -2.43 -4.98
N LYS A 163 -8.72 -2.27 -6.09
CA LYS A 163 -10.19 -2.23 -6.12
C LYS A 163 -10.78 -3.55 -5.63
N LEU A 164 -10.17 -4.67 -6.01
CA LEU A 164 -10.63 -5.99 -5.60
C LEU A 164 -10.51 -6.18 -4.09
N LEU A 165 -9.42 -5.74 -3.49
CA LEU A 165 -9.24 -5.76 -2.03
C LEU A 165 -10.34 -4.98 -1.33
N HIS A 166 -10.67 -3.82 -1.85
CA HIS A 166 -11.74 -2.99 -1.29
C HIS A 166 -13.07 -3.74 -1.29
N HIS A 167 -13.45 -4.34 -2.42
CA HIS A 167 -14.70 -5.09 -2.52
C HIS A 167 -14.71 -6.32 -1.61
N SER A 168 -13.61 -7.06 -1.58
CA SER A 168 -13.50 -8.24 -0.73
C SER A 168 -13.64 -7.88 0.74
N GLY A 169 -13.04 -6.77 1.15
CA GLY A 169 -13.16 -6.27 2.51
C GLY A 169 -14.59 -5.94 2.89
N GLU A 170 -15.35 -5.34 2.01
CA GLU A 170 -16.77 -5.06 2.23
C GLU A 170 -17.59 -6.34 2.35
N ASN A 171 -17.31 -7.32 1.51
CA ASN A 171 -18.04 -8.58 1.53
C ASN A 171 -17.80 -9.37 2.80
N ILE A 172 -16.60 -9.29 3.34
CA ILE A 172 -16.22 -10.01 4.57
C ILE A 172 -16.92 -9.43 5.80
N THR A 173 -17.18 -8.14 5.80
CA THR A 173 -17.81 -7.47 6.94
C THR A 173 -19.31 -7.71 7.04
N ARG A 174 -19.88 -8.35 6.06
CA ARG A 174 -21.28 -8.76 6.08
C ARG A 174 -21.43 -10.14 6.73
#